data_46d1849897e9c27878c5c8990ae5b377
#
_entry.id   46d1849897e9c27878c5c8990ae5b377
#
_cell.length_a   1.000
_cell.length_b   1.000
_cell.length_c   1.000
_cell.angle_alpha   90.00
_cell.angle_beta   90.00
_cell.angle_gamma   90.00
#
_symmetry.space_group_name_H-M   'P 1'
#
loop_
_entity.id
_entity.type
_entity.pdbx_description
1 polymer ?
#
loop_
_entity_poly.entity_id
_entity_poly.type
_entity_poly.pdbx_seq_one_letter_code
_entity_poly.pdbx_strand_id
1 'polypeptide(L)'
;MPLSNNYRRILAALLGAVMLASCAPTVIPAGETVRAPALEDGRYVAADGTSLPFAVWLAANGAPRAVILGVHGFGDYRNAWEEPAEIWAAAGITTYAWDQRGFGASPTRGRWAGTQTLAGDILAVARLVRARHPGVPFYLAGESMGGALALVAADQGADVDGLILLATALRSRDTLGPVATGGLAFFAHVVPWLPVGPTSIDFQPTDNPRTMEKLRKDPMILRYPRVDLGYGLVEAMDAAKEAAPHIAKPYLMLHGLGDRLIPQDPVRSAIALMPRRPDSHLGFYRDGYHMLLRDKEGPVVAKDIVAWIDDKRAPLPSGADAERTRPELAELWGSKRGG
;
A
#
# COMPACT_ATOMS: atom_id res chain seq x y z
N MET A 1 -16.82 -9.11 -57.07
CA MET A 1 -18.16 -9.27 -56.44
C MET A 1 -18.15 -8.48 -55.13
N PRO A 2 -19.05 -7.53 -54.93
CA PRO A 2 -19.14 -6.83 -53.63
C PRO A 2 -19.68 -7.79 -52.56
N LEU A 3 -19.03 -7.85 -51.40
CA LEU A 3 -19.48 -8.64 -50.25
C LEU A 3 -20.91 -8.21 -49.88
N SER A 4 -21.79 -9.18 -49.59
CA SER A 4 -23.17 -8.87 -49.19
C SER A 4 -23.19 -8.08 -47.88
N ASN A 5 -24.23 -7.27 -47.65
CA ASN A 5 -24.38 -6.47 -46.46
C ASN A 5 -24.29 -7.26 -45.14
N ASN A 6 -24.69 -8.53 -45.16
CA ASN A 6 -24.60 -9.40 -43.98
C ASN A 6 -23.13 -9.77 -43.67
N TYR A 7 -22.28 -10.02 -44.66
CA TYR A 7 -20.86 -10.26 -44.43
C TYR A 7 -20.14 -9.02 -43.89
N ARG A 8 -20.50 -7.83 -44.38
CA ARG A 8 -19.94 -6.57 -43.86
C ARG A 8 -20.32 -6.35 -42.39
N ARG A 9 -21.56 -6.65 -42.00
CA ARG A 9 -22.04 -6.56 -40.60
C ARG A 9 -21.36 -7.58 -39.71
N ILE A 10 -21.19 -8.81 -40.13
CA ILE A 10 -20.49 -9.86 -39.41
C ILE A 10 -19.01 -9.51 -39.25
N LEU A 11 -18.35 -9.02 -40.31
CA LEU A 11 -16.96 -8.60 -40.26
C LEU A 11 -16.75 -7.39 -39.34
N ALA A 12 -17.67 -6.41 -39.36
CA ALA A 12 -17.65 -5.27 -38.47
C ALA A 12 -17.87 -5.68 -37.01
N ALA A 13 -18.78 -6.63 -36.73
CA ALA A 13 -19.02 -7.18 -35.40
C ALA A 13 -17.82 -8.00 -34.89
N LEU A 14 -17.19 -8.79 -35.76
CA LEU A 14 -15.99 -9.55 -35.43
C LEU A 14 -14.78 -8.62 -35.20
N LEU A 15 -14.59 -7.61 -36.04
CA LEU A 15 -13.57 -6.58 -35.82
C LEU A 15 -13.82 -5.81 -34.53
N GLY A 16 -15.07 -5.43 -34.20
CA GLY A 16 -15.46 -4.81 -32.97
C GLY A 16 -15.19 -5.71 -31.74
N ALA A 17 -15.50 -7.01 -31.84
CA ALA A 17 -15.24 -7.98 -30.78
C ALA A 17 -13.72 -8.22 -30.56
N VAL A 18 -12.94 -8.29 -31.64
CA VAL A 18 -11.48 -8.42 -31.59
C VAL A 18 -10.84 -7.16 -30.99
N MET A 19 -11.34 -5.96 -31.37
CA MET A 19 -10.86 -4.70 -30.80
C MET A 19 -11.19 -4.60 -29.31
N LEU A 20 -12.35 -5.05 -28.86
CA LEU A 20 -12.73 -5.09 -27.44
C LEU A 20 -11.91 -6.14 -26.65
N ALA A 21 -11.61 -7.29 -27.24
CA ALA A 21 -10.79 -8.33 -26.61
C ALA A 21 -9.31 -7.94 -26.47
N SER A 22 -8.81 -7.04 -27.34
CA SER A 22 -7.41 -6.57 -27.29
C SER A 22 -7.17 -5.42 -26.29
N CYS A 23 -8.22 -4.89 -25.67
CA CYS A 23 -8.17 -3.74 -24.76
C CYS A 23 -8.38 -4.11 -23.29
N ALA A 24 -8.14 -5.35 -22.89
CA ALA A 24 -8.21 -5.75 -21.47
C ALA A 24 -7.12 -5.05 -20.64
N PRO A 25 -7.38 -4.79 -19.32
CA PRO A 25 -6.36 -4.29 -18.41
C PRO A 25 -5.09 -5.15 -18.50
N THR A 26 -3.94 -4.50 -18.65
CA THR A 26 -2.67 -5.22 -18.79
C THR A 26 -2.13 -5.56 -17.40
N VAL A 27 -2.15 -6.83 -17.06
CA VAL A 27 -1.47 -7.37 -15.87
C VAL A 27 -0.20 -8.11 -16.31
N ILE A 28 0.92 -7.82 -15.67
CA ILE A 28 2.20 -8.52 -15.85
C ILE A 28 2.52 -9.28 -14.55
N PRO A 29 1.96 -10.49 -14.37
CA PRO A 29 2.18 -11.27 -13.15
C PRO A 29 3.65 -11.76 -13.08
N ALA A 30 4.02 -12.36 -11.95
CA ALA A 30 5.27 -13.08 -11.84
C ALA A 30 5.38 -14.17 -12.93
N GLY A 31 6.57 -14.32 -13.47
CA GLY A 31 6.90 -15.41 -14.39
C GLY A 31 7.03 -16.77 -13.67
N GLU A 32 7.42 -17.79 -14.42
CA GLU A 32 7.72 -19.11 -13.85
C GLU A 32 8.88 -19.03 -12.85
N THR A 33 8.87 -19.89 -11.85
CA THR A 33 9.95 -19.99 -10.86
C THR A 33 11.20 -20.56 -11.51
N VAL A 34 12.27 -19.77 -11.54
CA VAL A 34 13.58 -20.16 -12.11
C VAL A 34 14.69 -20.24 -11.05
N ARG A 35 14.44 -19.72 -9.83
CA ARG A 35 15.40 -19.73 -8.73
C ARG A 35 14.69 -19.54 -7.38
N ALA A 36 15.43 -19.80 -6.29
CA ALA A 36 14.98 -19.37 -4.97
C ALA A 36 15.07 -17.83 -4.86
N PRO A 37 14.09 -17.15 -4.24
CA PRO A 37 14.17 -15.73 -3.96
C PRO A 37 15.36 -15.40 -3.07
N ALA A 38 16.01 -14.24 -3.30
CA ALA A 38 17.18 -13.81 -2.52
C ALA A 38 17.25 -12.29 -2.33
N LEU A 39 17.99 -11.86 -1.30
CA LEU A 39 18.40 -10.47 -1.13
C LEU A 39 19.90 -10.39 -1.41
N GLU A 40 20.26 -9.82 -2.54
CA GLU A 40 21.63 -9.80 -3.10
C GLU A 40 21.98 -8.37 -3.55
N ASP A 41 23.16 -7.87 -3.17
CA ASP A 41 23.76 -6.63 -3.69
C ASP A 41 22.79 -5.42 -3.82
N GLY A 42 22.00 -5.16 -2.78
CA GLY A 42 21.03 -4.06 -2.80
C GLY A 42 19.81 -4.33 -3.67
N ARG A 43 19.51 -5.60 -3.95
CA ARG A 43 18.37 -6.02 -4.75
C ARG A 43 17.62 -7.18 -4.10
N TYR A 44 16.31 -7.16 -4.26
CA TYR A 44 15.47 -8.35 -4.10
C TYR A 44 15.36 -9.03 -5.45
N VAL A 45 15.84 -10.26 -5.53
CA VAL A 45 15.68 -11.11 -6.71
C VAL A 45 14.56 -12.10 -6.43
N ALA A 46 13.46 -11.95 -7.16
CA ALA A 46 12.27 -12.78 -7.01
C ALA A 46 12.44 -14.17 -7.62
N ALA A 47 11.50 -15.09 -7.36
CA ALA A 47 11.56 -16.47 -7.83
C ALA A 47 11.61 -16.60 -9.36
N ASP A 48 10.98 -15.67 -10.08
CA ASP A 48 11.00 -15.59 -11.55
C ASP A 48 12.25 -14.88 -12.12
N GLY A 49 13.24 -14.60 -11.28
CA GLY A 49 14.46 -13.89 -11.66
C GLY A 49 14.31 -12.38 -11.78
N THR A 50 13.11 -11.82 -11.57
CA THR A 50 12.93 -10.36 -11.57
C THR A 50 13.74 -9.72 -10.46
N SER A 51 14.58 -8.75 -10.84
CA SER A 51 15.49 -8.06 -9.92
C SER A 51 14.94 -6.66 -9.61
N LEU A 52 14.63 -6.41 -8.34
CA LEU A 52 14.00 -5.20 -7.83
C LEU A 52 14.96 -4.47 -6.88
N PRO A 53 15.14 -3.15 -7.00
CA PRO A 53 15.99 -2.37 -6.08
C PRO A 53 15.52 -2.51 -4.65
N PHE A 54 16.46 -2.64 -3.73
CA PHE A 54 16.23 -2.90 -2.32
C PHE A 54 17.12 -1.99 -1.47
N ALA A 55 16.60 -1.47 -0.39
CA ALA A 55 17.34 -0.60 0.54
C ALA A 55 17.25 -1.12 1.97
N VAL A 56 18.28 -0.82 2.74
CA VAL A 56 18.36 -1.16 4.16
C VAL A 56 18.90 0.04 4.93
N TRP A 57 18.21 0.45 5.97
CA TRP A 57 18.66 1.42 6.96
C TRP A 57 18.92 0.66 8.26
N LEU A 58 20.18 0.48 8.60
CA LEU A 58 20.59 -0.33 9.75
C LEU A 58 20.38 0.44 11.06
N ALA A 59 20.05 -0.28 12.12
CA ALA A 59 20.05 0.25 13.49
C ALA A 59 21.39 0.87 13.84
N ALA A 60 21.40 2.08 14.40
CA ALA A 60 22.62 2.84 14.67
C ALA A 60 23.59 2.12 15.63
N ASN A 61 23.07 1.29 16.52
CA ASN A 61 23.83 0.63 17.59
C ASN A 61 24.20 -0.85 17.28
N GLY A 62 24.20 -1.25 16.02
CA GLY A 62 24.57 -2.61 15.60
C GLY A 62 23.37 -3.55 15.50
N ALA A 63 23.23 -4.54 16.40
CA ALA A 63 22.11 -5.50 16.33
C ALA A 63 20.76 -4.81 16.56
N PRO A 64 19.77 -5.00 15.66
CA PRO A 64 18.49 -4.34 15.81
C PRO A 64 17.67 -4.97 16.95
N ARG A 65 16.98 -4.11 17.73
CA ARG A 65 16.00 -4.55 18.72
C ARG A 65 14.62 -4.85 18.11
N ALA A 66 14.37 -4.33 16.91
CA ALA A 66 13.21 -4.62 16.08
C ALA A 66 13.55 -4.39 14.60
N VAL A 67 12.75 -4.97 13.73
CA VAL A 67 12.89 -4.83 12.27
C VAL A 67 11.57 -4.37 11.68
N ILE A 68 11.63 -3.47 10.70
CA ILE A 68 10.47 -3.03 9.89
C ILE A 68 10.73 -3.38 8.44
N LEU A 69 9.75 -3.99 7.77
CA LEU A 69 9.68 -4.13 6.32
C LEU A 69 8.67 -3.13 5.77
N GLY A 70 9.12 -2.14 5.02
CA GLY A 70 8.31 -1.08 4.46
C GLY A 70 7.81 -1.38 3.05
N VAL A 71 6.50 -1.26 2.84
CA VAL A 71 5.79 -1.40 1.56
C VAL A 71 5.24 -0.05 1.16
N HIS A 72 5.80 0.56 0.10
CA HIS A 72 5.47 1.91 -0.34
C HIS A 72 4.08 2.02 -1.00
N GLY A 73 3.56 3.25 -1.11
CA GLY A 73 2.31 3.58 -1.73
C GLY A 73 2.33 3.56 -3.28
N PHE A 74 1.16 3.76 -3.87
CA PHE A 74 0.98 3.83 -5.32
C PHE A 74 1.75 4.99 -5.93
N GLY A 75 2.48 4.72 -7.00
CA GLY A 75 3.29 5.73 -7.69
C GLY A 75 4.60 6.08 -7.02
N ASP A 76 4.86 5.56 -5.82
CA ASP A 76 6.05 5.80 -5.01
C ASP A 76 7.08 4.67 -5.17
N TYR A 77 8.11 4.64 -4.34
CA TYR A 77 9.17 3.64 -4.35
C TYR A 77 9.85 3.54 -2.97
N ARG A 78 10.83 2.68 -2.80
CA ARG A 78 11.50 2.39 -1.51
C ARG A 78 11.94 3.61 -0.70
N ASN A 79 12.30 4.73 -1.37
CA ASN A 79 12.77 5.94 -0.67
C ASN A 79 11.65 6.68 0.11
N ALA A 80 10.39 6.26 -0.02
CA ALA A 80 9.32 6.70 0.86
C ALA A 80 9.64 6.47 2.34
N TRP A 81 10.51 5.51 2.63
CA TRP A 81 10.89 5.09 3.97
C TRP A 81 12.20 5.71 4.49
N GLU A 82 12.90 6.52 3.68
CA GLU A 82 14.22 7.07 4.04
C GLU A 82 14.15 7.94 5.31
N GLU A 83 13.30 8.97 5.31
CA GLU A 83 13.19 9.90 6.45
C GLU A 83 12.73 9.21 7.76
N PRO A 84 11.67 8.40 7.77
CA PRO A 84 11.30 7.69 9.00
C PRO A 84 12.32 6.63 9.41
N ALA A 85 12.98 5.96 8.47
CA ALA A 85 14.00 4.96 8.78
C ALA A 85 15.21 5.54 9.51
N GLU A 86 15.60 6.80 9.27
CA GLU A 86 16.65 7.48 10.03
C GLU A 86 16.26 7.64 11.52
N ILE A 87 15.01 8.02 11.78
CA ILE A 87 14.47 8.14 13.15
C ILE A 87 14.45 6.75 13.82
N TRP A 88 13.99 5.74 13.10
CA TRP A 88 13.92 4.36 13.59
C TRP A 88 15.30 3.75 13.81
N ALA A 89 16.26 4.04 12.94
CA ALA A 89 17.65 3.60 13.10
C ALA A 89 18.25 4.14 14.40
N ALA A 90 18.02 5.41 14.73
CA ALA A 90 18.44 6.02 16.00
C ALA A 90 17.76 5.36 17.22
N ALA A 91 16.55 4.81 17.05
CA ALA A 91 15.82 4.03 18.05
C ALA A 91 16.22 2.54 18.08
N GLY A 92 17.23 2.11 17.34
CA GLY A 92 17.70 0.74 17.33
C GLY A 92 16.86 -0.21 16.45
N ILE A 93 16.15 0.32 15.45
CA ILE A 93 15.29 -0.45 14.54
C ILE A 93 15.92 -0.46 13.15
N THR A 94 16.07 -1.63 12.56
CA THR A 94 16.49 -1.77 11.15
C THR A 94 15.27 -1.76 10.23
N THR A 95 15.34 -0.96 9.16
CA THR A 95 14.26 -0.86 8.18
C THR A 95 14.70 -1.41 6.83
N TYR A 96 13.84 -2.20 6.21
CA TYR A 96 13.98 -2.75 4.87
C TYR A 96 12.89 -2.21 3.96
N ALA A 97 13.21 -1.91 2.70
CA ALA A 97 12.23 -1.55 1.68
C ALA A 97 12.72 -1.89 0.28
N TRP A 98 11.82 -2.08 -0.66
CA TRP A 98 12.16 -2.33 -2.06
C TRP A 98 11.19 -1.62 -3.00
N ASP A 99 11.60 -1.46 -4.26
CA ASP A 99 10.70 -1.01 -5.30
C ASP A 99 9.79 -2.16 -5.71
N GLN A 100 8.49 -2.05 -5.45
CA GLN A 100 7.52 -3.05 -5.85
C GLN A 100 7.46 -3.15 -7.39
N ARG A 101 7.07 -4.30 -7.93
CA ARG A 101 6.82 -4.46 -9.37
C ARG A 101 5.87 -3.38 -9.86
N GLY A 102 6.22 -2.76 -10.98
CA GLY A 102 5.45 -1.66 -11.57
C GLY A 102 5.82 -0.27 -11.09
N PHE A 103 6.68 -0.13 -10.06
CA PHE A 103 7.01 1.15 -9.45
C PHE A 103 8.53 1.37 -9.34
N GLY A 104 8.94 2.62 -9.03
CA GLY A 104 10.33 2.99 -8.86
C GLY A 104 11.20 2.63 -10.04
N ALA A 105 12.29 1.92 -9.82
CA ALA A 105 13.19 1.40 -10.86
C ALA A 105 12.95 -0.09 -11.16
N SER A 106 11.71 -0.57 -10.96
CA SER A 106 11.29 -1.92 -11.39
C SER A 106 11.36 -2.04 -12.92
N PRO A 107 11.78 -3.19 -13.47
CA PRO A 107 11.78 -3.45 -14.93
C PRO A 107 10.39 -3.30 -15.58
N THR A 108 9.32 -3.49 -14.80
CA THR A 108 7.93 -3.40 -15.27
C THR A 108 7.26 -2.08 -14.91
N ARG A 109 8.03 -1.01 -14.67
CA ARG A 109 7.51 0.28 -14.26
C ARG A 109 6.34 0.76 -15.12
N GLY A 110 5.28 1.23 -14.46
CA GLY A 110 4.04 1.70 -15.10
C GLY A 110 3.10 0.58 -15.51
N ARG A 111 3.35 -0.68 -15.09
CA ARG A 111 2.50 -1.85 -15.34
C ARG A 111 2.05 -2.49 -14.05
N TRP A 112 0.81 -2.94 -14.01
CA TRP A 112 0.29 -3.65 -12.85
C TRP A 112 0.76 -5.10 -12.83
N ALA A 113 1.27 -5.55 -11.67
CA ALA A 113 1.74 -6.93 -11.53
C ALA A 113 0.67 -7.90 -11.03
N GLY A 114 -0.49 -7.38 -10.64
CA GLY A 114 -1.53 -8.14 -9.98
C GLY A 114 -1.36 -8.17 -8.45
N THR A 115 -2.47 -8.05 -7.73
CA THR A 115 -2.50 -8.01 -6.26
C THR A 115 -1.82 -9.24 -5.65
N GLN A 116 -2.09 -10.43 -6.19
CA GLN A 116 -1.52 -11.69 -5.69
C GLN A 116 0.00 -11.76 -5.90
N THR A 117 0.51 -11.27 -7.02
CA THR A 117 1.96 -11.19 -7.28
C THR A 117 2.65 -10.25 -6.30
N LEU A 118 2.06 -9.06 -6.06
CA LEU A 118 2.60 -8.07 -5.12
C LEU A 118 2.58 -8.59 -3.67
N ALA A 119 1.48 -9.23 -3.25
CA ALA A 119 1.40 -9.88 -1.95
C ALA A 119 2.40 -11.05 -1.82
N GLY A 120 2.57 -11.84 -2.87
CA GLY A 120 3.56 -12.92 -2.95
C GLY A 120 5.01 -12.42 -2.81
N ASP A 121 5.35 -11.28 -3.41
CA ASP A 121 6.66 -10.64 -3.21
C ASP A 121 6.83 -10.20 -1.75
N ILE A 122 5.80 -9.62 -1.11
CA ILE A 122 5.84 -9.26 0.32
C ILE A 122 6.13 -10.51 1.17
N LEU A 123 5.42 -11.62 0.94
CA LEU A 123 5.64 -12.87 1.65
C LEU A 123 7.05 -13.41 1.47
N ALA A 124 7.59 -13.33 0.26
CA ALA A 124 8.94 -13.80 -0.04
C ALA A 124 10.00 -12.93 0.66
N VAL A 125 9.89 -11.61 0.56
CA VAL A 125 10.81 -10.68 1.22
C VAL A 125 10.71 -10.80 2.73
N ALA A 126 9.48 -10.92 3.30
CA ALA A 126 9.30 -11.10 4.74
C ALA A 126 10.01 -12.36 5.26
N ARG A 127 9.92 -13.49 4.54
CA ARG A 127 10.65 -14.72 4.90
C ARG A 127 12.16 -14.53 4.88
N LEU A 128 12.68 -13.84 3.86
CA LEU A 128 14.13 -13.57 3.74
C LEU A 128 14.64 -12.65 4.84
N VAL A 129 13.86 -11.62 5.21
CA VAL A 129 14.18 -10.69 6.31
C VAL A 129 14.08 -11.41 7.65
N ARG A 130 13.02 -12.19 7.90
CA ARG A 130 12.87 -13.00 9.12
C ARG A 130 14.07 -13.95 9.32
N ALA A 131 14.52 -14.59 8.25
CA ALA A 131 15.67 -15.50 8.32
C ALA A 131 17.00 -14.79 8.68
N ARG A 132 17.13 -13.49 8.35
CA ARG A 132 18.29 -12.66 8.73
C ARG A 132 18.24 -12.18 10.19
N HIS A 133 17.06 -12.15 10.80
CA HIS A 133 16.82 -11.62 12.15
C HIS A 133 16.01 -12.61 13.00
N PRO A 134 16.54 -13.82 13.25
CA PRO A 134 15.82 -14.82 14.05
C PRO A 134 15.62 -14.31 15.48
N GLY A 135 14.37 -14.40 15.97
CA GLY A 135 13.99 -13.98 17.33
C GLY A 135 13.88 -12.47 17.55
N VAL A 136 14.16 -11.64 16.56
CA VAL A 136 13.97 -10.18 16.64
C VAL A 136 12.53 -9.84 16.28
N PRO A 137 11.81 -8.99 17.05
CA PRO A 137 10.50 -8.49 16.69
C PRO A 137 10.48 -7.88 15.28
N PHE A 138 9.53 -8.32 14.45
CA PHE A 138 9.48 -7.97 13.03
C PHE A 138 8.11 -7.47 12.61
N TYR A 139 8.05 -6.28 12.02
CA TYR A 139 6.82 -5.59 11.65
C TYR A 139 6.75 -5.34 10.14
N LEU A 140 5.55 -5.52 9.59
CA LEU A 140 5.25 -5.14 8.21
C LEU A 140 4.57 -3.77 8.23
N ALA A 141 5.22 -2.77 7.67
CA ALA A 141 4.71 -1.42 7.53
C ALA A 141 4.25 -1.16 6.09
N GLY A 142 3.04 -0.62 5.92
CA GLY A 142 2.51 -0.28 4.60
C GLY A 142 1.85 1.08 4.57
N GLU A 143 2.22 1.91 3.58
CA GLU A 143 1.59 3.21 3.33
C GLU A 143 0.64 3.10 2.13
N SER A 144 -0.60 3.57 2.28
CA SER A 144 -1.58 3.65 1.19
C SER A 144 -1.81 2.28 0.51
N MET A 145 -1.51 2.14 -0.78
CA MET A 145 -1.51 0.84 -1.49
C MET A 145 -0.67 -0.21 -0.75
N GLY A 146 0.49 0.18 -0.23
CA GLY A 146 1.35 -0.72 0.55
C GLY A 146 0.65 -1.25 1.81
N GLY A 147 -0.19 -0.44 2.45
CA GLY A 147 -1.03 -0.86 3.58
C GLY A 147 -2.11 -1.86 3.15
N ALA A 148 -2.74 -1.64 2.01
CA ALA A 148 -3.70 -2.60 1.45
C ALA A 148 -3.02 -3.95 1.14
N LEU A 149 -1.87 -3.93 0.48
CA LEU A 149 -1.10 -5.14 0.19
C LEU A 149 -0.56 -5.83 1.45
N ALA A 150 -0.22 -5.06 2.50
CA ALA A 150 0.19 -5.61 3.80
C ALA A 150 -0.95 -6.39 4.48
N LEU A 151 -2.20 -5.91 4.38
CA LEU A 151 -3.37 -6.65 4.85
C LEU A 151 -3.55 -7.96 4.08
N VAL A 152 -3.47 -7.93 2.74
CA VAL A 152 -3.57 -9.14 1.91
C VAL A 152 -2.45 -10.14 2.25
N ALA A 153 -1.21 -9.67 2.39
CA ALA A 153 -0.09 -10.54 2.74
C ALA A 153 -0.23 -11.11 4.17
N ALA A 154 -0.77 -10.34 5.10
CA ALA A 154 -1.01 -10.81 6.47
C ALA A 154 -2.09 -11.90 6.54
N ASP A 155 -3.18 -11.75 5.77
CA ASP A 155 -4.23 -12.77 5.61
C ASP A 155 -3.67 -14.07 4.99
N GLN A 156 -2.71 -13.95 4.07
CA GLN A 156 -1.99 -15.06 3.47
C GLN A 156 -0.87 -15.65 4.35
N GLY A 157 -0.75 -15.22 5.60
CA GLY A 157 0.16 -15.80 6.57
C GLY A 157 1.57 -15.21 6.57
N ALA A 158 1.74 -13.90 6.29
CA ALA A 158 3.02 -13.23 6.47
C ALA A 158 3.59 -13.46 7.87
N ASP A 159 4.84 -13.94 7.94
CA ASP A 159 5.53 -14.20 9.20
C ASP A 159 6.09 -12.91 9.81
N VAL A 160 5.19 -12.15 10.43
CA VAL A 160 5.48 -10.88 11.12
C VAL A 160 4.80 -10.84 12.48
N ASP A 161 5.29 -10.01 13.39
CA ASP A 161 4.79 -9.90 14.77
C ASP A 161 3.73 -8.78 14.92
N GLY A 162 3.53 -8.00 13.88
CA GLY A 162 2.50 -6.96 13.82
C GLY A 162 2.53 -6.15 12.53
N LEU A 163 1.47 -5.37 12.33
CA LEU A 163 1.28 -4.52 11.16
C LEU A 163 1.30 -3.05 11.55
N ILE A 164 1.93 -2.21 10.72
CA ILE A 164 1.91 -0.75 10.81
C ILE A 164 1.25 -0.23 9.53
N LEU A 165 0.04 0.27 9.64
CA LEU A 165 -0.84 0.60 8.54
C LEU A 165 -1.04 2.11 8.48
N LEU A 166 -0.46 2.78 7.47
CA LEU A 166 -0.42 4.23 7.32
C LEU A 166 -1.31 4.68 6.16
N ALA A 167 -2.29 5.52 6.43
CA ALA A 167 -3.21 6.04 5.41
C ALA A 167 -3.68 4.96 4.42
N THR A 168 -3.97 3.77 4.93
CA THR A 168 -4.19 2.55 4.15
C THR A 168 -5.27 2.72 3.10
N ALA A 169 -5.00 2.29 1.87
CA ALA A 169 -5.92 2.38 0.76
C ALA A 169 -7.07 1.36 0.92
N LEU A 170 -8.16 1.81 1.52
CA LEU A 170 -9.36 1.01 1.82
C LEU A 170 -10.62 1.55 1.11
N ARG A 171 -10.43 2.33 0.06
CA ARG A 171 -11.52 2.87 -0.76
C ARG A 171 -11.90 1.88 -1.87
N SER A 172 -12.57 0.79 -1.48
CA SER A 172 -13.02 -0.29 -2.35
C SER A 172 -14.16 0.13 -3.30
N ARG A 173 -14.51 -0.73 -4.26
CA ARG A 173 -15.54 -0.45 -5.31
C ARG A 173 -16.89 -0.01 -4.75
N ASP A 174 -17.32 -0.58 -3.65
CA ASP A 174 -18.58 -0.22 -3.00
C ASP A 174 -18.57 1.22 -2.45
N THR A 175 -17.42 1.71 -1.99
CA THR A 175 -17.27 3.09 -1.49
C THR A 175 -16.96 4.11 -2.58
N LEU A 176 -16.42 3.67 -3.73
CA LEU A 176 -16.23 4.50 -4.92
C LEU A 176 -17.57 4.83 -5.61
N GLY A 177 -18.54 3.95 -5.48
CA GLY A 177 -19.85 4.03 -6.11
C GLY A 177 -19.86 3.54 -7.57
N PRO A 178 -21.07 3.19 -8.10
CA PRO A 178 -21.19 2.48 -9.37
C PRO A 178 -20.74 3.28 -10.59
N VAL A 179 -20.90 4.60 -10.59
CA VAL A 179 -20.53 5.45 -11.73
C VAL A 179 -19.01 5.53 -11.85
N ALA A 180 -18.29 5.79 -10.76
CA ALA A 180 -16.83 5.87 -10.77
C ALA A 180 -16.22 4.50 -11.08
N THR A 181 -16.73 3.44 -10.47
CA THR A 181 -16.28 2.05 -10.68
C THR A 181 -16.54 1.60 -12.12
N GLY A 182 -17.74 1.84 -12.65
CA GLY A 182 -18.09 1.49 -14.04
C GLY A 182 -17.28 2.29 -15.05
N GLY A 183 -17.06 3.59 -14.82
CA GLY A 183 -16.23 4.43 -15.65
C GLY A 183 -14.77 3.96 -15.68
N LEU A 184 -14.19 3.69 -14.51
CA LEU A 184 -12.83 3.17 -14.41
C LEU A 184 -12.69 1.82 -15.13
N ALA A 185 -13.63 0.89 -14.91
CA ALA A 185 -13.64 -0.40 -15.58
C ALA A 185 -13.75 -0.24 -17.10
N PHE A 186 -14.66 0.62 -17.59
CA PHE A 186 -14.81 0.89 -19.01
C PHE A 186 -13.50 1.39 -19.62
N PHE A 187 -12.90 2.43 -19.05
CA PHE A 187 -11.65 2.98 -19.60
C PHE A 187 -10.48 2.00 -19.48
N ALA A 188 -10.39 1.21 -18.41
CA ALA A 188 -9.37 0.19 -18.24
C ALA A 188 -9.46 -0.92 -19.30
N HIS A 189 -10.66 -1.19 -19.82
CA HIS A 189 -10.87 -2.20 -20.86
C HIS A 189 -10.81 -1.63 -22.28
N VAL A 190 -11.09 -0.34 -22.49
CA VAL A 190 -11.13 0.26 -23.83
C VAL A 190 -9.81 0.96 -24.18
N VAL A 191 -9.20 1.65 -23.22
CA VAL A 191 -7.96 2.40 -23.40
C VAL A 191 -7.00 2.20 -22.21
N PRO A 192 -6.61 0.97 -21.90
CA PRO A 192 -5.84 0.62 -20.69
C PRO A 192 -4.53 1.40 -20.56
N TRP A 193 -3.95 1.78 -21.67
CA TRP A 193 -2.67 2.52 -21.74
C TRP A 193 -2.79 4.01 -21.49
N LEU A 194 -4.02 4.58 -21.43
CA LEU A 194 -4.21 6.01 -21.28
C LEU A 194 -3.59 6.51 -19.97
N PRO A 195 -2.66 7.47 -20.00
CA PRO A 195 -2.13 8.05 -18.78
C PRO A 195 -3.19 8.94 -18.12
N VAL A 196 -3.36 8.78 -16.80
CA VAL A 196 -4.23 9.63 -15.99
C VAL A 196 -3.33 10.59 -15.22
N GLY A 197 -3.43 11.87 -15.54
CA GLY A 197 -2.71 12.91 -14.79
C GLY A 197 -3.45 13.30 -13.52
N PRO A 198 -2.81 14.04 -12.63
CA PRO A 198 -3.48 14.73 -11.55
C PRO A 198 -4.42 15.75 -12.19
N THR A 199 -5.66 15.33 -12.44
CA THR A 199 -6.74 16.24 -12.78
C THR A 199 -6.96 17.16 -11.58
N SER A 200 -7.37 18.39 -11.82
CA SER A 200 -7.82 19.50 -10.97
C SER A 200 -8.39 19.22 -9.55
N ILE A 201 -8.15 18.05 -9.00
CA ILE A 201 -8.31 17.77 -7.58
C ILE A 201 -7.13 18.50 -6.92
N ASP A 202 -7.45 19.35 -5.97
CA ASP A 202 -6.49 19.99 -5.07
C ASP A 202 -5.74 18.88 -4.31
N PHE A 203 -4.75 18.31 -5.01
CA PHE A 203 -4.01 17.14 -4.58
C PHE A 203 -2.88 17.59 -3.67
N GLN A 204 -3.17 17.62 -2.39
CA GLN A 204 -2.20 17.90 -1.35
C GLN A 204 -1.96 16.62 -0.51
N PRO A 205 -0.99 15.76 -0.92
CA PRO A 205 -0.71 14.52 -0.21
C PRO A 205 0.02 14.75 1.12
N THR A 206 0.61 15.92 1.33
CA THR A 206 1.36 16.32 2.52
C THR A 206 1.30 17.83 2.72
N ASP A 207 1.45 18.29 3.97
CA ASP A 207 1.60 19.70 4.30
C ASP A 207 3.06 20.18 4.25
N ASN A 208 4.01 19.29 3.95
CA ASN A 208 5.43 19.57 3.93
C ASN A 208 5.88 20.07 2.54
N PRO A 209 6.27 21.35 2.40
CA PRO A 209 6.67 21.89 1.11
C PRO A 209 7.93 21.25 0.53
N ARG A 210 8.84 20.75 1.39
CA ARG A 210 10.06 20.06 0.95
C ARG A 210 9.71 18.71 0.33
N THR A 211 8.81 17.97 0.94
CA THR A 211 8.29 16.71 0.39
C THR A 211 7.57 16.94 -0.94
N MET A 212 6.72 17.98 -1.03
CA MET A 212 6.05 18.35 -2.28
C MET A 212 7.03 18.70 -3.39
N GLU A 213 8.13 19.37 -3.08
CA GLU A 213 9.16 19.68 -4.06
C GLU A 213 9.92 18.43 -4.52
N LYS A 214 10.31 17.53 -3.58
CA LYS A 214 10.90 16.22 -3.92
C LYS A 214 9.98 15.43 -4.84
N LEU A 215 8.69 15.28 -4.52
CA LEU A 215 7.72 14.55 -5.33
C LEU A 215 7.57 15.11 -6.75
N ARG A 216 7.70 16.44 -6.92
CA ARG A 216 7.64 17.08 -8.24
C ARG A 216 8.90 16.87 -9.06
N LYS A 217 10.07 16.80 -8.43
CA LYS A 217 11.38 16.72 -9.12
C LYS A 217 11.85 15.28 -9.33
N ASP A 218 11.45 14.35 -8.45
CA ASP A 218 11.92 12.98 -8.48
C ASP A 218 11.37 12.22 -9.70
N PRO A 219 12.24 11.76 -10.62
CA PRO A 219 11.82 11.02 -11.80
C PRO A 219 11.34 9.60 -11.46
N MET A 220 11.63 9.08 -10.26
CA MET A 220 11.18 7.75 -9.81
C MET A 220 9.69 7.76 -9.42
N ILE A 221 9.12 8.90 -9.06
CA ILE A 221 7.69 9.06 -8.79
C ILE A 221 6.87 8.90 -10.08
N LEU A 222 5.91 8.00 -10.08
CA LEU A 222 5.02 7.75 -11.21
C LEU A 222 3.83 8.73 -11.18
N ARG A 223 3.98 9.88 -11.83
CA ARG A 223 2.99 10.98 -11.82
C ARG A 223 1.81 10.76 -12.75
N TYR A 224 2.01 10.01 -13.81
CA TYR A 224 1.02 9.76 -14.86
C TYR A 224 0.81 8.25 -15.01
N PRO A 225 0.17 7.61 -14.01
CA PRO A 225 -0.14 6.20 -14.10
C PRO A 225 -1.14 5.93 -15.23
N ARG A 226 -1.08 4.76 -15.81
CA ARG A 226 -2.06 4.28 -16.77
C ARG A 226 -3.39 3.98 -16.07
N VAL A 227 -4.48 4.03 -16.81
CA VAL A 227 -5.82 3.68 -16.31
C VAL A 227 -5.85 2.24 -15.77
N ASP A 228 -5.22 1.28 -16.48
CA ASP A 228 -5.17 -0.12 -16.02
C ASP A 228 -4.41 -0.31 -14.71
N LEU A 229 -3.39 0.52 -14.45
CA LEU A 229 -2.68 0.52 -13.16
C LEU A 229 -3.59 1.02 -12.02
N GLY A 230 -4.39 2.08 -12.29
CA GLY A 230 -5.39 2.58 -11.35
C GLY A 230 -6.52 1.57 -11.08
N TYR A 231 -6.93 0.82 -12.11
CA TYR A 231 -7.90 -0.26 -11.96
C TYR A 231 -7.36 -1.38 -11.04
N GLY A 232 -6.11 -1.77 -11.23
CA GLY A 232 -5.44 -2.75 -10.37
C GLY A 232 -5.30 -2.28 -8.91
N LEU A 233 -5.09 -0.96 -8.68
CA LEU A 233 -5.12 -0.41 -7.32
C LEU A 233 -6.49 -0.65 -6.66
N VAL A 234 -7.59 -0.45 -7.38
CA VAL A 234 -8.94 -0.71 -6.84
C VAL A 234 -9.12 -2.19 -6.52
N GLU A 235 -8.60 -3.10 -7.35
CA GLU A 235 -8.59 -4.54 -7.04
C GLU A 235 -7.81 -4.86 -5.76
N ALA A 236 -6.68 -4.21 -5.53
CA ALA A 236 -5.93 -4.37 -4.29
C ALA A 236 -6.69 -3.83 -3.07
N MET A 237 -7.42 -2.72 -3.22
CA MET A 237 -8.28 -2.18 -2.16
C MET A 237 -9.45 -3.10 -1.82
N ASP A 238 -10.08 -3.74 -2.82
CA ASP A 238 -11.13 -4.74 -2.60
C ASP A 238 -10.57 -5.95 -1.84
N ALA A 239 -9.44 -6.51 -2.30
CA ALA A 239 -8.79 -7.63 -1.63
C ALA A 239 -8.36 -7.31 -0.19
N ALA A 240 -7.89 -6.08 0.06
CA ALA A 240 -7.55 -5.64 1.41
C ALA A 240 -8.77 -5.56 2.33
N LYS A 241 -9.92 -5.12 1.81
CA LYS A 241 -11.18 -5.10 2.56
C LYS A 241 -11.65 -6.52 2.89
N GLU A 242 -11.50 -7.47 1.97
CA GLU A 242 -11.80 -8.88 2.19
C GLU A 242 -10.86 -9.51 3.24
N ALA A 243 -9.58 -9.14 3.25
CA ALA A 243 -8.59 -9.61 4.21
C ALA A 243 -8.78 -9.02 5.62
N ALA A 244 -9.32 -7.81 5.75
CA ALA A 244 -9.42 -7.07 7.01
C ALA A 244 -10.05 -7.86 8.18
N PRO A 245 -11.15 -8.63 8.01
CA PRO A 245 -11.74 -9.43 9.09
C PRO A 245 -10.85 -10.56 9.62
N HIS A 246 -9.86 -10.99 8.84
CA HIS A 246 -9.04 -12.17 9.13
C HIS A 246 -7.71 -11.82 9.80
N ILE A 247 -7.43 -10.54 10.06
CA ILE A 247 -6.15 -10.10 10.61
C ILE A 247 -5.98 -10.60 12.05
N ALA A 248 -5.13 -11.62 12.21
CA ALA A 248 -4.84 -12.24 13.50
C ALA A 248 -3.68 -11.58 14.26
N LYS A 249 -2.93 -10.68 13.62
CA LYS A 249 -1.75 -10.01 14.19
C LYS A 249 -2.13 -8.69 14.88
N PRO A 250 -1.38 -8.24 15.90
CA PRO A 250 -1.47 -6.87 16.39
C PRO A 250 -1.28 -5.87 15.26
N TYR A 251 -1.98 -4.76 15.31
CA TYR A 251 -1.81 -3.71 14.32
C TYR A 251 -1.86 -2.30 14.93
N LEU A 252 -1.10 -1.41 14.34
CA LEU A 252 -1.17 0.03 14.52
C LEU A 252 -1.66 0.65 13.23
N MET A 253 -2.88 1.20 13.22
CA MET A 253 -3.44 1.89 12.06
C MET A 253 -3.44 3.39 12.31
N LEU A 254 -2.76 4.14 11.45
CA LEU A 254 -2.55 5.57 11.55
C LEU A 254 -3.15 6.29 10.34
N HIS A 255 -3.90 7.36 10.59
CA HIS A 255 -4.59 8.09 9.53
C HIS A 255 -4.59 9.60 9.77
N GLY A 256 -4.37 10.38 8.72
CA GLY A 256 -4.46 11.84 8.75
C GLY A 256 -5.88 12.31 8.49
N LEU A 257 -6.40 13.22 9.30
CA LEU A 257 -7.77 13.74 9.12
C LEU A 257 -7.87 14.73 7.96
N GLY A 258 -6.75 15.26 7.50
CA GLY A 258 -6.64 16.07 6.28
C GLY A 258 -6.43 15.24 5.00
N ASP A 259 -6.40 13.89 5.09
CA ASP A 259 -6.26 13.04 3.92
C ASP A 259 -7.49 13.12 3.02
N ARG A 260 -7.28 13.66 1.79
CA ARG A 260 -8.31 13.79 0.76
C ARG A 260 -8.26 12.67 -0.29
N LEU A 261 -7.21 11.84 -0.28
CA LEU A 261 -7.09 10.69 -1.17
C LEU A 261 -7.88 9.50 -0.65
N ILE A 262 -7.71 9.22 0.64
CA ILE A 262 -8.44 8.18 1.35
C ILE A 262 -9.32 8.85 2.41
N PRO A 263 -10.57 9.23 2.06
CA PRO A 263 -11.48 9.87 3.02
C PRO A 263 -11.75 8.98 4.23
N GLN A 264 -12.17 9.60 5.33
CA GLN A 264 -12.34 8.89 6.60
C GLN A 264 -13.42 7.80 6.57
N ASP A 265 -14.53 7.98 5.83
CA ASP A 265 -15.65 7.03 5.85
C ASP A 265 -15.29 5.63 5.34
N PRO A 266 -14.56 5.46 4.21
CA PRO A 266 -14.03 4.15 3.80
C PRO A 266 -13.12 3.53 4.85
N VAL A 267 -12.24 4.32 5.49
CA VAL A 267 -11.33 3.86 6.54
C VAL A 267 -12.11 3.38 7.76
N ARG A 268 -13.11 4.13 8.20
CA ARG A 268 -14.01 3.76 9.30
C ARG A 268 -14.74 2.44 9.01
N SER A 269 -15.26 2.29 7.79
CA SER A 269 -15.97 1.08 7.37
C SER A 269 -15.05 -0.15 7.41
N ALA A 270 -13.80 -0.01 6.98
CA ALA A 270 -12.84 -1.10 7.00
C ALA A 270 -12.34 -1.42 8.43
N ILE A 271 -12.10 -0.39 9.26
CA ILE A 271 -11.74 -0.57 10.68
C ILE A 271 -12.83 -1.37 11.42
N ALA A 272 -14.10 -1.11 11.12
CA ALA A 272 -15.21 -1.84 11.73
C ALA A 272 -15.20 -3.35 11.43
N LEU A 273 -14.52 -3.76 10.34
CA LEU A 273 -14.34 -5.17 9.98
C LEU A 273 -13.15 -5.82 10.67
N MET A 274 -12.15 -5.03 11.10
CA MET A 274 -10.93 -5.57 11.68
C MET A 274 -11.17 -6.12 13.11
N PRO A 275 -10.52 -7.24 13.46
CA PRO A 275 -10.61 -7.80 14.81
C PRO A 275 -10.09 -6.81 15.86
N ARG A 276 -10.87 -6.64 16.93
CA ARG A 276 -10.46 -5.81 18.07
C ARG A 276 -9.48 -6.58 18.94
N ARG A 277 -8.38 -5.93 19.27
CA ARG A 277 -7.31 -6.52 20.07
C ARG A 277 -6.79 -5.51 21.09
N PRO A 278 -6.45 -5.94 22.31
CA PRO A 278 -5.91 -5.03 23.33
C PRO A 278 -4.50 -4.49 23.00
N ASP A 279 -3.83 -5.11 22.02
CA ASP A 279 -2.50 -4.80 21.51
C ASP A 279 -2.53 -4.14 20.12
N SER A 280 -3.72 -3.70 19.69
CA SER A 280 -3.91 -2.96 18.44
C SER A 280 -4.44 -1.56 18.72
N HIS A 281 -3.94 -0.56 18.00
CA HIS A 281 -4.29 0.84 18.17
C HIS A 281 -4.71 1.50 16.86
N LEU A 282 -5.57 2.52 17.00
CA LEU A 282 -5.95 3.44 15.95
C LEU A 282 -5.45 4.83 16.34
N GLY A 283 -4.66 5.45 15.49
CA GLY A 283 -4.19 6.82 15.70
C GLY A 283 -4.69 7.75 14.59
N PHE A 284 -5.27 8.90 14.98
CA PHE A 284 -5.79 9.90 14.06
C PHE A 284 -5.12 11.25 14.30
N TYR A 285 -4.38 11.73 13.30
CA TYR A 285 -3.65 12.99 13.36
C TYR A 285 -4.50 14.10 12.74
N ARG A 286 -4.83 15.12 13.55
CA ARG A 286 -5.72 16.22 13.14
C ARG A 286 -5.20 16.95 11.92
N ASP A 287 -3.91 17.28 11.94
CA ASP A 287 -3.23 18.05 10.90
C ASP A 287 -2.42 17.15 9.96
N GLY A 288 -2.63 15.82 10.05
CA GLY A 288 -2.00 14.83 9.18
C GLY A 288 -2.70 14.73 7.83
N TYR A 289 -1.91 14.50 6.80
CA TYR A 289 -2.34 14.27 5.42
C TYR A 289 -2.12 12.81 5.01
N HIS A 290 -2.10 12.53 3.71
CA HIS A 290 -1.94 11.17 3.19
C HIS A 290 -0.55 10.59 3.49
N MET A 291 0.50 11.39 3.31
CA MET A 291 1.89 10.96 3.53
C MET A 291 2.35 11.26 4.96
N LEU A 292 1.69 10.63 5.95
CA LEU A 292 1.85 10.92 7.38
C LEU A 292 3.30 11.00 7.85
N LEU A 293 4.15 10.07 7.41
CA LEU A 293 5.58 10.04 7.80
C LEU A 293 6.42 11.12 7.12
N ARG A 294 5.87 11.79 6.12
CA ARG A 294 6.53 12.85 5.33
C ARG A 294 5.84 14.20 5.47
N ASP A 295 4.83 14.31 6.33
CA ASP A 295 4.25 15.57 6.79
C ASP A 295 5.24 16.32 7.69
N LYS A 296 4.94 17.59 8.00
CA LYS A 296 5.75 18.35 8.99
C LYS A 296 5.85 17.64 10.32
N GLU A 297 4.74 17.00 10.75
CA GLU A 297 4.67 16.22 11.99
C GLU A 297 5.07 14.74 11.78
N GLY A 298 5.64 14.39 10.64
CA GLY A 298 6.15 13.04 10.35
C GLY A 298 7.04 12.45 11.43
N PRO A 299 7.96 13.24 12.04
CA PRO A 299 8.76 12.76 13.17
C PRO A 299 7.95 12.38 14.42
N VAL A 300 6.79 12.99 14.66
CA VAL A 300 5.88 12.61 15.77
C VAL A 300 5.27 11.25 15.46
N VAL A 301 4.76 11.07 14.25
CA VAL A 301 4.19 9.79 13.79
C VAL A 301 5.24 8.66 13.88
N ALA A 302 6.48 8.94 13.44
CA ALA A 302 7.56 7.95 13.50
C ALA A 302 7.90 7.54 14.95
N LYS A 303 7.83 8.47 15.92
CA LYS A 303 8.04 8.20 17.35
C LYS A 303 6.87 7.42 17.97
N ASP A 304 5.63 7.68 17.56
CA ASP A 304 4.47 6.89 17.99
C ASP A 304 4.60 5.43 17.56
N ILE A 305 5.12 5.18 16.36
CA ILE A 305 5.42 3.83 15.88
C ILE A 305 6.48 3.16 16.78
N VAL A 306 7.54 3.87 17.14
CA VAL A 306 8.57 3.35 18.06
C VAL A 306 7.94 3.00 19.42
N ALA A 307 7.11 3.88 19.99
CA ALA A 307 6.46 3.66 21.26
C ALA A 307 5.51 2.44 21.22
N TRP A 308 4.76 2.26 20.15
CA TRP A 308 3.91 1.08 19.98
C TRP A 308 4.72 -0.22 19.82
N ILE A 309 5.85 -0.18 19.15
CA ILE A 309 6.77 -1.32 19.08
C ILE A 309 7.28 -1.70 20.46
N ASP A 310 7.55 -0.71 21.33
CA ASP A 310 8.05 -0.91 22.70
C ASP A 310 6.99 -1.50 23.61
N ASP A 311 5.78 -0.92 23.58
CA ASP A 311 4.63 -1.43 24.32
C ASP A 311 3.34 -1.24 23.51
N LYS A 312 2.86 -2.34 22.95
CA LYS A 312 1.64 -2.35 22.13
C LYS A 312 0.36 -2.00 22.90
N ARG A 313 0.40 -1.87 24.23
CA ARG A 313 -0.76 -1.54 25.08
C ARG A 313 -0.70 -0.13 25.64
N ALA A 314 0.47 0.49 25.60
CA ALA A 314 0.63 1.88 26.04
C ALA A 314 -0.02 2.85 25.05
N PRO A 315 -0.58 3.96 25.54
CA PRO A 315 -1.08 5.02 24.67
C PRO A 315 0.05 5.64 23.86
N LEU A 316 -0.31 6.12 22.65
CA LEU A 316 0.65 6.81 21.80
C LEU A 316 1.09 8.14 22.44
N PRO A 317 2.39 8.48 22.44
CA PRO A 317 2.91 9.71 23.03
C PRO A 317 2.27 11.00 22.49
N SER A 318 1.87 11.02 21.22
CA SER A 318 1.17 12.16 20.61
C SER A 318 -0.26 12.33 21.10
N GLY A 319 -0.86 11.31 21.73
CA GLY A 319 -2.27 11.28 22.08
C GLY A 319 -3.19 11.10 20.86
N ALA A 320 -2.67 10.64 19.70
CA ALA A 320 -3.44 10.39 18.49
C ALA A 320 -4.38 9.17 18.60
N ASP A 321 -4.30 8.40 19.68
CA ASP A 321 -5.13 7.21 19.90
C ASP A 321 -6.61 7.56 19.93
N ALA A 322 -7.38 6.91 19.11
CA ALA A 322 -8.81 7.15 18.93
C ALA A 322 -9.64 7.08 20.23
N GLU A 323 -9.28 6.20 21.15
CA GLU A 323 -10.04 5.98 22.39
C GLU A 323 -9.96 7.16 23.35
N ARG A 324 -8.90 7.98 23.29
CA ARG A 324 -8.66 9.08 24.24
C ARG A 324 -9.01 10.45 23.71
N THR A 325 -8.95 10.65 22.41
CA THR A 325 -9.05 11.98 21.81
C THR A 325 -10.36 12.27 21.09
N ARG A 326 -11.20 11.25 20.81
CA ARG A 326 -12.41 11.44 20.00
C ARG A 326 -13.57 10.51 20.39
N PRO A 327 -14.61 11.06 21.04
CA PRO A 327 -15.85 10.34 21.34
C PRO A 327 -16.49 9.68 20.12
N GLU A 328 -16.42 10.32 18.95
CA GLU A 328 -17.00 9.86 17.69
C GLU A 328 -16.34 8.55 17.17
N LEU A 329 -15.08 8.34 17.52
CA LEU A 329 -14.34 7.12 17.14
C LEU A 329 -14.47 6.02 18.22
N ALA A 330 -14.72 6.43 19.47
CA ALA A 330 -15.13 5.51 20.53
C ALA A 330 -16.47 4.83 20.20
N GLU A 331 -17.38 5.51 19.49
CA GLU A 331 -18.65 4.91 19.00
C GLU A 331 -18.40 3.83 17.95
N LEU A 332 -17.45 4.04 17.03
CA LEU A 332 -17.07 3.02 16.04
C LEU A 332 -16.44 1.78 16.69
N TRP A 333 -15.69 2.01 17.76
CA TRP A 333 -15.04 0.97 18.55
C TRP A 333 -15.97 0.42 19.63
N GLY A 334 -16.96 1.22 20.07
CA GLY A 334 -17.92 0.96 21.15
C GLY A 334 -19.25 0.33 20.77
N SER A 335 -19.72 0.49 19.54
CA SER A 335 -21.10 0.15 19.13
C SER A 335 -21.46 -1.35 19.09
N LYS A 336 -20.55 -2.24 19.49
CA LYS A 336 -20.81 -3.69 19.67
C LYS A 336 -20.66 -4.18 21.12
N ARG A 337 -20.87 -3.35 22.13
CA ARG A 337 -21.05 -3.81 23.50
C ARG A 337 -22.56 -4.01 23.79
N GLY A 338 -23.16 -4.96 23.16
CA GLY A 338 -24.55 -5.28 23.43
C GLY A 338 -25.14 -6.20 22.36
N GLY A 339 -24.96 -7.48 22.53
CA GLY A 339 -25.61 -8.53 21.76
C GLY A 339 -25.08 -9.88 22.19
#